data_0b0ee6c6a5fad5804885e2896d74aa0d
#
_entry.id   0b0ee6c6a5fad5804885e2896d74aa0d
#
_cell.length_a   1.000
_cell.length_b   1.000
_cell.length_c   1.000
_cell.angle_alpha   90.00
_cell.angle_beta   90.00
_cell.angle_gamma   90.00
#
_symmetry.space_group_name_H-M   'P 1'
#
loop_
_entity.id
_entity.type
_entity.pdbx_description
1 polymer ?
#
loop_
_entity_poly.entity_id
_entity_poly.type
_entity_poly.pdbx_seq_one_letter_code
_entity_poly.pdbx_strand_id
1 'polypeptide(L)'
;MKTIFRVDSRIVHGQTVNYWCRKYNVSKIIVANDELAKDDFRKLFFKIAISDEIDLEFLTIKSSINKEYDKTINCMVIFEKIDDVIKYVKEDGKINKIILSNIGYGEGKVKMSEGVFLNEKDKEKVSILQKDYGVDIVYKMMPD
;
A
#
# COMPACT_ATOMS: atom_id res chain seq x y z
N MET A 1 -7.93 10.95 13.06
CA MET A 1 -6.87 10.24 12.34
C MET A 1 -7.47 9.29 11.31
N LYS A 2 -6.87 9.20 10.14
CA LYS A 2 -7.28 8.30 9.08
C LYS A 2 -6.06 7.52 8.58
N THR A 3 -6.23 6.22 8.39
CA THR A 3 -5.21 5.37 7.77
C THR A 3 -5.72 4.89 6.42
N ILE A 4 -4.93 5.12 5.37
CA ILE A 4 -5.22 4.70 4.01
C ILE A 4 -4.28 3.55 3.67
N PHE A 5 -4.84 2.42 3.23
CA PHE A 5 -4.05 1.26 2.80
C PHE A 5 -4.09 1.16 1.28
N ARG A 6 -2.91 1.12 0.65
CA ARG A 6 -2.78 1.03 -0.81
C ARG A 6 -1.82 -0.06 -1.22
N VAL A 7 -2.12 -0.70 -2.35
CA VAL A 7 -1.17 -1.55 -3.06
C VAL A 7 -0.71 -0.80 -4.29
N ASP A 8 0.61 -0.66 -4.42
CA ASP A 8 1.24 -0.01 -5.57
C ASP A 8 2.54 -0.75 -5.90
N SER A 9 2.61 -1.35 -7.08
CA SER A 9 3.79 -2.13 -7.50
C SER A 9 5.04 -1.29 -7.67
N ARG A 10 4.89 0.03 -7.77
CA ARG A 10 6.01 0.98 -7.80
C ARG A 10 6.39 1.49 -6.42
N ILE A 11 5.62 1.13 -5.39
CA ILE A 11 5.80 1.51 -3.99
C ILE A 11 5.60 3.02 -3.81
N VAL A 12 6.65 3.81 -3.94
CA VAL A 12 6.60 5.27 -3.87
C VAL A 12 7.15 5.80 -5.18
N HIS A 13 6.31 6.48 -5.95
CA HIS A 13 6.82 7.21 -7.11
C HIS A 13 6.14 8.57 -7.20
N GLY A 14 6.97 9.57 -7.11
CA GLY A 14 6.81 11.00 -7.30
C GLY A 14 5.41 11.55 -7.19
N GLN A 15 4.89 11.92 -8.35
CA GLN A 15 3.68 12.74 -8.43
C GLN A 15 2.43 12.03 -7.94
N THR A 16 2.29 10.73 -8.20
CA THR A 16 1.11 9.97 -7.80
C THR A 16 0.94 9.95 -6.29
N VAL A 17 2.02 9.61 -5.57
CA VAL A 17 1.98 9.56 -4.10
C VAL A 17 1.77 10.94 -3.52
N ASN A 18 2.45 11.94 -4.03
CA ASN A 18 2.28 13.32 -3.57
C ASN A 18 0.85 13.81 -3.76
N TYR A 19 0.21 13.43 -4.88
CA TYR A 19 -1.19 13.77 -5.13
C TYR A 19 -2.12 13.12 -4.11
N TRP A 20 -1.92 11.83 -3.83
CA TRP A 20 -2.69 11.12 -2.79
C TRP A 20 -2.53 11.78 -1.42
N CYS A 21 -1.31 12.13 -1.06
CA CYS A 21 -1.01 12.77 0.23
C CYS A 21 -1.68 14.12 0.38
N ARG A 22 -1.67 14.94 -0.67
CA ARG A 22 -2.34 16.25 -0.64
C ARG A 22 -3.85 16.09 -0.53
N LYS A 23 -4.42 15.17 -1.33
CA LYS A 23 -5.87 14.96 -1.36
C LYS A 23 -6.43 14.54 0.01
N TYR A 24 -5.72 13.68 0.70
CA TYR A 24 -6.17 13.14 1.99
C TYR A 24 -5.44 13.71 3.19
N ASN A 25 -4.66 14.75 2.99
CA ASN A 25 -3.90 15.42 4.04
C ASN A 25 -3.03 14.43 4.84
N VAL A 26 -2.32 13.57 4.13
CA VAL A 26 -1.42 12.57 4.71
C VAL A 26 -0.07 13.21 4.99
N SER A 27 0.43 13.05 6.20
CA SER A 27 1.74 13.57 6.61
C SER A 27 2.76 12.47 6.88
N LYS A 28 2.33 11.20 6.91
CA LYS A 28 3.21 10.06 7.13
C LYS A 28 2.87 8.92 6.20
N ILE A 29 3.92 8.35 5.58
CA ILE A 29 3.81 7.13 4.76
C ILE A 29 4.65 6.04 5.41
N ILE A 30 4.05 4.86 5.55
CA ILE A 30 4.75 3.65 5.94
C ILE A 30 4.74 2.69 4.76
N VAL A 31 5.93 2.26 4.34
CA VAL A 31 6.08 1.19 3.36
C VAL A 31 6.27 -0.10 4.13
N ALA A 32 5.26 -0.98 4.06
CA ALA A 32 5.29 -2.27 4.74
C ALA A 32 5.84 -3.32 3.78
N ASN A 33 7.12 -3.63 3.90
CA ASN A 33 7.82 -4.50 2.96
C ASN A 33 9.04 -5.10 3.63
N ASP A 34 9.06 -6.42 3.78
CA ASP A 34 10.12 -7.11 4.51
C ASP A 34 11.50 -6.97 3.88
N GLU A 35 11.57 -7.03 2.55
CA GLU A 35 12.84 -6.88 1.84
C GLU A 35 13.34 -5.44 1.87
N LEU A 36 12.47 -4.50 1.57
CA LEU A 36 12.81 -3.09 1.50
C LEU A 36 13.21 -2.53 2.88
N ALA A 37 12.62 -3.05 3.94
CA ALA A 37 12.98 -2.65 5.31
C ALA A 37 14.47 -2.88 5.62
N LYS A 38 15.11 -3.80 4.90
CA LYS A 38 16.54 -4.15 5.08
C LYS A 38 17.46 -3.53 4.04
N ASP A 39 16.91 -2.81 3.07
CA ASP A 39 17.66 -2.31 1.91
C ASP A 39 17.84 -0.79 2.02
N ASP A 40 18.90 -0.37 2.68
CA ASP A 40 19.17 1.05 2.94
C ASP A 40 19.37 1.87 1.66
N PHE A 41 19.95 1.24 0.63
CA PHE A 41 20.15 1.91 -0.66
C PHE A 41 18.83 2.24 -1.34
N ARG A 42 17.92 1.26 -1.42
CA ARG A 42 16.60 1.47 -2.03
C ARG A 42 15.76 2.45 -1.22
N LYS A 43 15.86 2.43 0.11
CA LYS A 43 15.16 3.40 0.95
C LYS A 43 15.54 4.83 0.59
N LEU A 44 16.85 5.06 0.42
CA LEU A 44 17.33 6.39 0.05
C LEU A 44 16.78 6.84 -1.30
N PHE A 45 16.73 5.92 -2.26
CA PHE A 45 16.16 6.18 -3.58
C PHE A 45 14.71 6.64 -3.49
N PHE A 46 13.88 5.94 -2.69
CA PHE A 46 12.48 6.32 -2.52
C PHE A 46 12.29 7.64 -1.78
N LYS A 47 13.15 7.92 -0.81
CA LYS A 47 13.09 9.19 -0.07
C LYS A 47 13.29 10.42 -0.96
N ILE A 48 14.10 10.28 -1.99
CA ILE A 48 14.34 11.37 -2.95
C ILE A 48 13.07 11.67 -3.77
N ALA A 49 12.24 10.67 -4.01
CA ALA A 49 11.06 10.79 -4.86
C ALA A 49 9.86 11.45 -4.18
N ILE A 50 9.92 11.67 -2.88
CA ILE A 50 8.77 12.18 -2.12
C ILE A 50 9.06 13.56 -1.52
N SER A 51 7.99 14.33 -1.27
CA SER A 51 8.10 15.66 -0.65
C SER A 51 8.73 15.57 0.75
N ASP A 52 9.62 16.53 1.06
CA ASP A 52 10.26 16.63 2.39
C ASP A 52 9.25 16.84 3.53
N GLU A 53 8.05 17.30 3.22
CA GLU A 53 7.00 17.51 4.22
C GLU A 53 6.37 16.20 4.69
N ILE A 54 6.62 15.10 4.00
CA ILE A 54 6.04 13.80 4.30
C ILE A 54 7.09 12.94 5.00
N ASP A 55 6.74 12.42 6.17
CA ASP A 55 7.59 11.48 6.89
C ASP A 55 7.43 10.09 6.26
N LEU A 56 8.51 9.58 5.68
CA LEU A 56 8.54 8.29 4.99
C LEU A 56 9.33 7.28 5.82
N GLU A 57 8.66 6.20 6.23
CA GLU A 57 9.25 5.15 7.05
C GLU A 57 9.08 3.79 6.38
N PHE A 58 10.13 2.95 6.46
CA PHE A 58 10.11 1.60 5.91
C PHE A 58 10.14 0.59 7.05
N LEU A 59 9.15 -0.28 7.10
CA LEU A 59 9.01 -1.27 8.17
C LEU A 59 8.79 -2.65 7.57
N THR A 60 9.16 -3.69 8.33
CA THR A 60 8.67 -5.03 8.02
C THR A 60 7.15 -5.04 8.19
N ILE A 61 6.50 -6.03 7.59
CA ILE A 61 5.04 -6.15 7.72
C ILE A 61 4.67 -6.31 9.19
N LYS A 62 5.38 -7.16 9.91
CA LYS A 62 5.14 -7.38 11.34
C LYS A 62 5.31 -6.10 12.16
N SER A 63 6.37 -5.35 11.92
CA SER A 63 6.60 -4.08 12.62
C SER A 63 5.54 -3.05 12.28
N SER A 64 5.04 -3.03 11.04
CA SER A 64 4.00 -2.10 10.63
C SER A 64 2.67 -2.37 11.35
N ILE A 65 2.37 -3.64 11.63
CA ILE A 65 1.17 -4.03 12.39
C ILE A 65 1.26 -3.54 13.83
N ASN A 66 2.43 -3.67 14.44
CA ASN A 66 2.65 -3.36 15.85
C ASN A 66 2.96 -1.88 16.09
N LYS A 67 3.08 -1.10 15.03
CA LYS A 67 3.41 0.32 15.13
C LYS A 67 2.26 1.11 15.77
N GLU A 68 2.57 1.87 16.80
CA GLU A 68 1.64 2.86 17.34
C GLU A 68 1.74 4.14 16.50
N TYR A 69 0.60 4.60 16.04
CA TYR A 69 0.54 5.80 15.22
C TYR A 69 0.05 6.99 16.03
N ASP A 70 0.59 8.17 15.71
CA ASP A 70 0.05 9.41 16.22
C ASP A 70 -1.39 9.59 15.70
N LYS A 71 -2.36 9.59 16.59
CA LYS A 71 -3.79 9.67 16.26
C LYS A 71 -4.22 11.04 15.76
N THR A 72 -3.32 12.03 15.77
CA THR A 72 -3.62 13.37 15.28
C THR A 72 -3.31 13.57 13.81
N ILE A 73 -2.64 12.60 13.16
CA ILE A 73 -2.25 12.70 11.76
C ILE A 73 -2.93 11.64 10.92
N ASN A 74 -2.97 11.89 9.61
CA ASN A 74 -3.38 10.89 8.63
C ASN A 74 -2.15 10.15 8.11
N CYS A 75 -2.26 8.84 8.00
CA CYS A 75 -1.17 7.97 7.61
C CYS A 75 -1.57 7.13 6.39
N MET A 76 -0.61 6.85 5.52
CA MET A 76 -0.79 5.92 4.41
C MET A 76 0.16 4.75 4.59
N VAL A 77 -0.37 3.54 4.47
CA VAL A 77 0.42 2.31 4.47
C VAL A 77 0.42 1.77 3.05
N ILE A 78 1.61 1.61 2.48
CA ILE A 78 1.79 1.14 1.11
C ILE A 78 2.38 -0.26 1.12
N PHE A 79 1.76 -1.16 0.35
CA PHE A 79 2.26 -2.50 0.08
C PHE A 79 2.65 -2.59 -1.39
N GLU A 80 3.68 -3.35 -1.69
CA GLU A 80 4.10 -3.59 -3.06
C GLU A 80 3.17 -4.53 -3.81
N LYS A 81 2.63 -5.54 -3.13
CA LYS A 81 1.81 -6.60 -3.76
C LYS A 81 0.74 -7.11 -2.82
N ILE A 82 -0.26 -7.76 -3.41
CA ILE A 82 -1.39 -8.32 -2.66
C ILE A 82 -0.91 -9.37 -1.65
N ASP A 83 0.17 -10.10 -1.97
CA ASP A 83 0.77 -11.08 -1.06
C ASP A 83 1.13 -10.46 0.30
N ASP A 84 1.63 -9.23 0.28
CA ASP A 84 2.00 -8.52 1.51
C ASP A 84 0.77 -8.13 2.33
N VAL A 85 -0.33 -7.81 1.66
CA VAL A 85 -1.62 -7.53 2.33
C VAL A 85 -2.14 -8.79 3.01
N ILE A 86 -2.07 -9.92 2.32
CA ILE A 86 -2.45 -11.23 2.90
C ILE A 86 -1.62 -11.51 4.16
N LYS A 87 -0.32 -11.32 4.07
CA LYS A 87 0.57 -11.52 5.22
C LYS A 87 0.19 -10.62 6.39
N TYR A 88 -0.11 -9.35 6.10
CA TYR A 88 -0.51 -8.36 7.11
C TYR A 88 -1.76 -8.82 7.87
N VAL A 89 -2.81 -9.22 7.17
CA VAL A 89 -4.06 -9.64 7.82
C VAL A 89 -3.94 -11.00 8.51
N LYS A 90 -3.13 -11.91 7.98
CA LYS A 90 -2.87 -13.22 8.63
C LYS A 90 -2.10 -13.07 9.93
N GLU A 91 -1.31 -12.03 10.07
CA GLU A 91 -0.56 -11.72 11.30
C GLU A 91 -1.34 -10.76 12.21
N ASP A 92 -2.66 -10.77 12.10
CA ASP A 92 -3.61 -10.00 12.92
C ASP A 92 -3.65 -8.48 12.64
N GLY A 93 -3.09 -8.04 11.54
CA GLY A 93 -3.25 -6.66 11.09
C GLY A 93 -4.71 -6.40 10.69
N LYS A 94 -5.22 -5.22 10.98
CA LYS A 94 -6.60 -4.83 10.69
C LYS A 94 -6.65 -3.88 9.52
N ILE A 95 -7.37 -4.29 8.47
CA ILE A 95 -7.62 -3.47 7.30
C ILE A 95 -9.12 -3.53 7.00
N ASN A 96 -9.77 -2.37 7.00
CA ASN A 96 -11.18 -2.29 6.61
C ASN A 96 -11.34 -2.16 5.09
N LYS A 97 -10.45 -1.40 4.48
CA LYS A 97 -10.49 -1.13 3.04
C LYS A 97 -9.07 -1.09 2.49
N ILE A 98 -8.84 -1.73 1.37
CA ILE A 98 -7.57 -1.66 0.62
C ILE A 98 -7.82 -1.09 -0.76
N ILE A 99 -6.97 -0.15 -1.16
CA ILE A 99 -7.01 0.45 -2.49
C ILE A 99 -5.95 -0.24 -3.35
N LEU A 100 -6.39 -0.97 -4.36
CA LEU A 100 -5.51 -1.54 -5.38
C LEU A 100 -5.29 -0.45 -6.41
N SER A 101 -4.15 0.22 -6.32
CA SER A 101 -3.90 1.48 -7.03
C SER A 101 -3.07 1.30 -8.30
N ASN A 102 -2.04 0.46 -8.24
CA ASN A 102 -1.19 0.20 -9.38
C ASN A 102 -0.63 -1.22 -9.27
N ILE A 103 -1.07 -2.08 -10.18
CA ILE A 103 -0.55 -3.44 -10.33
C ILE A 103 -0.37 -3.65 -11.82
N GLY A 104 0.90 -3.72 -12.26
CA GLY A 104 1.25 -3.69 -13.67
C GLY A 104 0.75 -4.89 -14.48
N TYR A 105 0.65 -4.69 -15.78
CA TYR A 105 0.30 -5.74 -16.73
C TYR A 105 1.33 -6.87 -16.68
N GLY A 106 0.88 -8.07 -16.93
CA GLY A 106 1.71 -9.25 -17.06
C GLY A 106 0.95 -10.35 -17.80
N GLU A 107 1.68 -11.38 -18.23
CA GLU A 107 1.07 -12.51 -18.93
C GLU A 107 0.02 -13.17 -18.04
N GLY A 108 -1.14 -13.48 -18.64
CA GLY A 108 -2.25 -14.10 -17.93
C GLY A 108 -3.06 -13.13 -17.05
N LYS A 109 -2.74 -11.83 -17.07
CA LYS A 109 -3.48 -10.84 -16.30
C LYS A 109 -4.56 -10.16 -17.13
N VAL A 110 -5.66 -9.83 -16.49
CA VAL A 110 -6.76 -9.06 -17.10
C VAL A 110 -6.89 -7.71 -16.42
N LYS A 111 -7.34 -6.72 -17.17
CA LYS A 111 -7.56 -5.38 -16.67
C LYS A 111 -8.79 -5.34 -15.76
N MET A 112 -8.59 -4.93 -14.51
CA MET A 112 -9.67 -4.74 -13.55
C MET A 112 -10.14 -3.28 -13.52
N SER A 113 -9.20 -2.36 -13.69
CA SER A 113 -9.44 -0.93 -13.80
C SER A 113 -8.19 -0.28 -14.38
N GLU A 114 -8.22 1.03 -14.56
CA GLU A 114 -7.05 1.76 -15.05
C GLU A 114 -5.86 1.53 -14.12
N GLY A 115 -4.76 1.00 -14.68
CA GLY A 115 -3.53 0.74 -13.93
C GLY A 115 -3.54 -0.52 -13.06
N VAL A 116 -4.61 -1.32 -13.06
CA VAL A 116 -4.70 -2.52 -12.22
C VAL A 116 -5.03 -3.75 -13.05
N PHE A 117 -4.10 -4.69 -13.08
CA PHE A 117 -4.20 -5.95 -13.82
C PHE A 117 -3.99 -7.13 -12.86
N LEU A 118 -4.87 -8.11 -12.89
CA LEU A 118 -4.82 -9.27 -12.00
C LEU A 118 -4.86 -10.57 -12.79
N ASN A 119 -4.10 -11.57 -12.32
CA ASN A 119 -4.21 -12.94 -12.80
C ASN A 119 -5.17 -13.73 -11.88
N GLU A 120 -5.36 -15.02 -12.17
CA GLU A 120 -6.27 -15.85 -11.38
C GLU A 120 -5.82 -15.98 -9.92
N LYS A 121 -4.52 -16.09 -9.66
CA LYS A 121 -4.00 -16.16 -8.28
C LYS A 121 -4.23 -14.87 -7.52
N ASP A 122 -4.06 -13.73 -8.18
CA ASP A 122 -4.35 -12.42 -7.58
C ASP A 122 -5.83 -12.32 -7.21
N LYS A 123 -6.72 -12.78 -8.10
CA LYS A 123 -8.17 -12.77 -7.85
C LYS A 123 -8.56 -13.65 -6.67
N GLU A 124 -7.90 -14.81 -6.52
CA GLU A 124 -8.10 -15.66 -5.35
C GLU A 124 -7.72 -14.96 -4.06
N LYS A 125 -6.59 -14.25 -4.05
CA LYS A 125 -6.14 -13.46 -2.90
C LYS A 125 -7.11 -12.35 -2.56
N VAL A 126 -7.62 -11.65 -3.57
CA VAL A 126 -8.65 -10.62 -3.37
C VAL A 126 -9.89 -11.23 -2.75
N SER A 127 -10.32 -12.41 -3.23
CA SER A 127 -11.47 -13.12 -2.68
C SER A 127 -11.26 -13.49 -1.21
N ILE A 128 -10.07 -13.96 -0.85
CA ILE A 128 -9.71 -14.28 0.54
C ILE A 128 -9.83 -13.02 1.42
N LEU A 129 -9.28 -11.91 0.96
CA LEU A 129 -9.38 -10.65 1.71
C LEU A 129 -10.82 -10.24 1.95
N GLN A 130 -11.68 -10.37 0.93
CA GLN A 130 -13.08 -10.01 1.04
C GLN A 130 -13.86 -10.96 1.95
N LYS A 131 -13.74 -12.25 1.73
CA LYS A 131 -14.59 -13.28 2.38
C LYS A 131 -14.10 -13.65 3.75
N ASP A 132 -12.80 -13.84 3.93
CA ASP A 132 -12.25 -14.34 5.18
C ASP A 132 -11.90 -13.21 6.16
N TYR A 133 -11.60 -12.03 5.65
CA TYR A 133 -11.16 -10.90 6.48
C TYR A 133 -12.08 -9.68 6.41
N GLY A 134 -13.10 -9.72 5.58
CA GLY A 134 -14.07 -8.63 5.49
C GLY A 134 -13.50 -7.32 4.94
N VAL A 135 -12.45 -7.39 4.12
CA VAL A 135 -11.81 -6.22 3.56
C VAL A 135 -12.57 -5.72 2.34
N ASP A 136 -12.87 -4.44 2.32
CA ASP A 136 -13.45 -3.78 1.14
C ASP A 136 -12.34 -3.50 0.13
N ILE A 137 -12.55 -3.93 -1.10
CA ILE A 137 -11.56 -3.79 -2.18
C ILE A 137 -11.98 -2.66 -3.11
N VAL A 138 -11.11 -1.67 -3.28
CA VAL A 138 -11.33 -0.53 -4.18
C VAL A 138 -10.25 -0.52 -5.24
N TYR A 139 -10.63 -0.38 -6.51
CA TYR A 139 -9.70 -0.26 -7.63
C TYR A 139 -9.60 1.21 -8.02
N LYS A 140 -8.47 1.85 -7.75
CA LYS A 140 -8.33 3.28 -8.00
C LYS A 140 -6.85 3.70 -8.08
N MET A 141 -6.39 4.05 -9.27
CA MET A 141 -5.01 4.50 -9.47
C MET A 141 -4.78 5.89 -8.89
N MET A 142 -5.72 6.82 -9.11
CA MET A 142 -5.64 8.19 -8.62
C MET A 142 -6.83 8.48 -7.70
N PRO A 143 -6.68 9.36 -6.70
CA PRO A 143 -7.82 9.74 -5.86
C PRO A 143 -8.80 10.62 -6.65
N ASP A 144 -10.04 10.62 -6.23
CA ASP A 144 -11.11 11.44 -6.84
C ASP A 144 -10.85 12.93 -6.68
#